data_3e37417a8a1c3d040aabb258237ec4b8
#
_entry.id   3e37417a8a1c3d040aabb258237ec4b8
#
_cell.length_a   1.000
_cell.length_b   1.000
_cell.length_c   1.000
_cell.angle_alpha   90.00
_cell.angle_beta   90.00
_cell.angle_gamma   90.00
#
_symmetry.space_group_name_H-M   'P 1'
#
loop_
_entity.id
_entity.type
_entity.pdbx_description
1 polymer ?
#
loop_
_entity_poly.entity_id
_entity_poly.type
_entity_poly.pdbx_seq_one_letter_code
_entity_poly.pdbx_strand_id
1 'polypeptide(L)'
;MRISIIIATKGRPQAVNHLLRLLEEQTQAPSVVVVSATQSADIHDSMPTSLMVEYIFGPAGTSCQRNRALEKTRDCSDIVVFFDDDFAPAPTWLEHCANAFASDSSVVGMSGSVLRDGAVAEEISWEEAKRLIHDAAPAHTALPPIAEPDGLYGCNMAYRVSAIRHVVFDERLVLYGWLEDKDFSRSAGKIGRLVKCNAMMGVHLGLKSGRVSGTKYGYSQVVNAWYLRKKGILTSKEARSNFGKALLANSTKSFWPEKHIDRLGRLKGNLIGLSNLMFGRCRPEKAAEL
;
A
#
# COMPACT_ATOMS: atom_id res chain seq x y z
N MET A 1 15.52 -13.70 11.33
CA MET A 1 15.54 -12.38 10.64
C MET A 1 14.78 -11.38 11.48
N ARG A 2 15.31 -10.16 11.62
CA ARG A 2 14.62 -9.03 12.29
C ARG A 2 13.65 -8.42 11.30
N ILE A 3 12.36 -8.46 11.65
CA ILE A 3 11.28 -7.93 10.80
C ILE A 3 10.74 -6.68 11.46
N SER A 4 10.77 -5.54 10.76
CA SER A 4 10.10 -4.32 11.17
C SER A 4 8.86 -4.08 10.32
N ILE A 5 7.80 -3.59 10.96
CA ILE A 5 6.55 -3.25 10.30
C ILE A 5 6.42 -1.73 10.23
N ILE A 6 5.99 -1.24 9.07
CA ILE A 6 5.69 0.17 8.83
C ILE A 6 4.21 0.30 8.51
N ILE A 7 3.52 1.16 9.27
CA ILE A 7 2.12 1.50 9.09
C ILE A 7 2.02 3.02 8.87
N ALA A 8 1.55 3.43 7.69
CA ALA A 8 1.20 4.82 7.43
C ALA A 8 -0.29 5.02 7.71
N THR A 9 -0.64 5.99 8.59
CA THR A 9 -2.03 6.23 8.97
C THR A 9 -2.37 7.71 9.03
N LYS A 10 -3.66 8.02 8.80
CA LYS A 10 -4.23 9.36 8.98
C LYS A 10 -5.72 9.27 9.26
N GLY A 11 -6.15 9.77 10.44
CA GLY A 11 -7.57 9.86 10.82
C GLY A 11 -8.25 8.51 11.04
N ARG A 12 -7.50 7.43 11.35
CA ARG A 12 -8.03 6.06 11.53
C ARG A 12 -7.49 5.37 12.78
N PRO A 13 -7.59 5.97 13.98
CA PRO A 13 -6.98 5.39 15.18
C PRO A 13 -7.50 3.99 15.51
N GLN A 14 -8.81 3.70 15.28
CA GLN A 14 -9.36 2.37 15.53
C GLN A 14 -8.78 1.31 14.60
N ALA A 15 -8.51 1.66 13.33
CA ALA A 15 -7.90 0.72 12.37
C ALA A 15 -6.48 0.34 12.83
N VAL A 16 -5.67 1.32 13.24
CA VAL A 16 -4.34 1.08 13.81
C VAL A 16 -4.41 0.14 15.01
N ASN A 17 -5.33 0.40 15.96
CA ASN A 17 -5.49 -0.44 17.15
C ASN A 17 -5.90 -1.89 16.79
N HIS A 18 -6.78 -2.07 15.82
CA HIS A 18 -7.15 -3.40 15.35
C HIS A 18 -5.97 -4.12 14.69
N LEU A 19 -5.22 -3.42 13.84
CA LEU A 19 -4.05 -4.00 13.20
C LEU A 19 -2.98 -4.38 14.24
N LEU A 20 -2.70 -3.53 15.22
CA LEU A 20 -1.74 -3.85 16.29
C LEU A 20 -2.13 -5.12 17.05
N ARG A 21 -3.42 -5.35 17.35
CA ARG A 21 -3.89 -6.60 17.97
C ARG A 21 -3.63 -7.82 17.08
N LEU A 22 -3.87 -7.72 15.75
CA LEU A 22 -3.56 -8.81 14.83
C LEU A 22 -2.06 -9.06 14.71
N LEU A 23 -1.23 -8.05 14.94
CA LEU A 23 0.22 -8.19 14.97
C LEU A 23 0.72 -8.85 16.27
N GLU A 24 0.01 -8.71 17.39
CA GLU A 24 0.27 -9.48 18.61
C GLU A 24 -0.05 -10.98 18.45
N GLU A 25 -1.03 -11.30 17.59
CA GLU A 25 -1.44 -12.67 17.28
C GLU A 25 -0.49 -13.39 16.27
N GLN A 26 0.55 -12.71 15.74
CA GLN A 26 1.47 -13.32 14.77
C GLN A 26 2.31 -14.43 15.40
N THR A 27 2.42 -15.58 14.70
CA THR A 27 3.28 -16.71 15.12
C THR A 27 4.77 -16.35 15.18
N GLN A 28 5.19 -15.39 14.38
CA GLN A 28 6.48 -14.71 14.47
C GLN A 28 6.27 -13.24 14.81
N ALA A 29 6.71 -12.84 16.00
CA ALA A 29 6.61 -11.47 16.44
C ALA A 29 7.49 -10.52 15.59
N PRO A 30 7.02 -9.30 15.25
CA PRO A 30 7.88 -8.28 14.66
C PRO A 30 8.90 -7.76 15.70
N SER A 31 10.06 -7.31 15.22
CA SER A 31 11.07 -6.69 16.08
C SER A 31 10.67 -5.29 16.55
N VAL A 32 10.00 -4.54 15.69
CA VAL A 32 9.42 -3.22 15.97
C VAL A 32 8.30 -2.92 14.99
N VAL A 33 7.29 -2.18 15.45
CA VAL A 33 6.24 -1.62 14.60
C VAL A 33 6.40 -0.09 14.62
N VAL A 34 6.61 0.51 13.46
CA VAL A 34 6.72 1.97 13.32
C VAL A 34 5.41 2.49 12.70
N VAL A 35 4.65 3.22 13.49
CA VAL A 35 3.40 3.86 13.04
C VAL A 35 3.70 5.31 12.67
N SER A 36 3.62 5.63 11.39
CA SER A 36 3.85 6.95 10.85
C SER A 36 2.52 7.68 10.66
N ALA A 37 2.21 8.58 11.59
CA ALA A 37 0.98 9.36 11.64
C ALA A 37 1.24 10.83 11.28
N THR A 38 0.16 11.61 11.10
CA THR A 38 0.29 13.06 10.82
C THR A 38 0.19 13.90 12.08
N GLN A 39 -0.54 13.41 13.07
CA GLN A 39 -0.76 14.07 14.37
C GLN A 39 -1.15 13.02 15.42
N SER A 40 -1.10 13.40 16.70
CA SER A 40 -1.45 12.48 17.79
C SER A 40 -2.90 11.97 17.74
N ALA A 41 -3.84 12.76 17.22
CA ALA A 41 -5.24 12.34 17.05
C ALA A 41 -5.43 11.21 16.04
N ASP A 42 -4.47 10.95 15.17
CA ASP A 42 -4.50 9.80 14.24
C ASP A 42 -4.19 8.47 14.96
N ILE A 43 -3.71 8.56 16.19
CA ILE A 43 -3.36 7.44 17.07
C ILE A 43 -4.14 7.63 18.36
N HIS A 44 -5.23 6.93 18.52
CA HIS A 44 -6.04 7.04 19.72
C HIS A 44 -5.34 6.36 20.90
N ASP A 45 -5.68 6.83 22.14
CA ASP A 45 -5.15 6.37 23.42
C ASP A 45 -4.68 4.92 23.36
N SER A 46 -3.36 4.81 23.43
CA SER A 46 -2.63 3.57 23.24
C SER A 46 -3.22 2.45 24.07
N MET A 47 -3.85 1.49 23.41
CA MET A 47 -4.16 0.23 24.09
C MET A 47 -2.83 -0.40 24.51
N PRO A 48 -2.75 -0.96 25.73
CA PRO A 48 -1.58 -1.73 26.13
C PRO A 48 -1.29 -2.79 25.08
N THR A 49 -0.06 -2.84 24.59
CA THR A 49 0.40 -3.82 23.60
C THR A 49 1.71 -4.43 24.08
N SER A 50 1.89 -5.72 23.84
CA SER A 50 3.16 -6.43 24.07
C SER A 50 4.21 -6.10 23.01
N LEU A 51 3.82 -5.45 21.91
CA LEU A 51 4.70 -5.09 20.82
C LEU A 51 5.58 -3.87 21.16
N MET A 52 6.78 -3.84 20.64
CA MET A 52 7.58 -2.63 20.59
C MET A 52 7.00 -1.73 19.48
N VAL A 53 6.27 -0.68 19.85
CA VAL A 53 5.66 0.28 18.92
C VAL A 53 6.32 1.64 19.04
N GLU A 54 6.77 2.19 17.91
CA GLU A 54 7.30 3.54 17.80
C GLU A 54 6.31 4.40 16.97
N TYR A 55 5.84 5.50 17.57
CA TYR A 55 4.97 6.47 16.90
C TYR A 55 5.79 7.66 16.41
N ILE A 56 5.70 7.97 15.11
CA ILE A 56 6.40 9.10 14.51
C ILE A 56 5.43 10.00 13.76
N PHE A 57 5.65 11.31 13.82
CA PHE A 57 4.74 12.31 13.27
C PHE A 57 5.40 13.17 12.20
N GLY A 58 4.59 13.67 11.28
CA GLY A 58 5.05 14.60 10.24
C GLY A 58 4.04 14.79 9.11
N PRO A 59 4.44 15.40 8.00
CA PRO A 59 3.54 15.70 6.88
C PRO A 59 2.75 14.50 6.40
N ALA A 60 1.49 14.76 5.98
CA ALA A 60 0.60 13.76 5.41
C ALA A 60 1.01 13.37 3.98
N GLY A 61 0.79 12.12 3.63
CA GLY A 61 1.04 11.52 2.31
C GLY A 61 1.68 10.16 2.44
N THR A 62 1.15 9.16 1.75
CA THR A 62 1.60 7.77 1.88
C THR A 62 3.10 7.63 1.65
N SER A 63 3.62 8.26 0.57
CA SER A 63 5.05 8.22 0.24
C SER A 63 5.94 8.80 1.35
N CYS A 64 5.64 10.02 1.83
CA CYS A 64 6.47 10.66 2.86
C CYS A 64 6.33 9.99 4.24
N GLN A 65 5.14 9.48 4.58
CA GLN A 65 4.94 8.72 5.82
C GLN A 65 5.72 7.40 5.81
N ARG A 66 5.72 6.67 4.69
CA ARG A 66 6.49 5.44 4.53
C ARG A 66 8.00 5.70 4.53
N ASN A 67 8.48 6.75 3.85
CA ASN A 67 9.89 7.12 3.87
C ASN A 67 10.39 7.44 5.27
N ARG A 68 9.64 8.28 6.01
CA ARG A 68 9.97 8.66 7.39
C ARG A 68 10.11 7.43 8.31
N ALA A 69 9.22 6.46 8.16
CA ALA A 69 9.30 5.21 8.93
C ALA A 69 10.43 4.29 8.42
N LEU A 70 10.68 4.27 7.11
CA LEU A 70 11.75 3.48 6.52
C LEU A 70 13.13 3.94 7.03
N GLU A 71 13.35 5.24 7.22
CA GLU A 71 14.59 5.76 7.82
C GLU A 71 14.85 5.21 9.22
N LYS A 72 13.79 4.99 10.03
CA LYS A 72 13.91 4.41 11.37
C LYS A 72 14.26 2.93 11.37
N THR A 73 13.86 2.22 10.33
CA THR A 73 13.98 0.75 10.29
C THR A 73 15.21 0.23 9.53
N ARG A 74 15.84 1.04 8.68
CA ARG A 74 16.92 0.61 7.79
C ARG A 74 18.13 -0.02 8.47
N ASP A 75 18.51 0.49 9.63
CA ASP A 75 19.73 0.04 10.31
C ASP A 75 19.49 -1.06 11.36
N CYS A 76 18.21 -1.33 11.69
CA CYS A 76 17.86 -2.30 12.72
C CYS A 76 17.11 -3.53 12.19
N SER A 77 16.82 -3.60 10.87
CA SER A 77 15.99 -4.64 10.27
C SER A 77 16.70 -5.40 9.15
N ASP A 78 16.34 -6.67 8.99
CA ASP A 78 16.73 -7.49 7.83
C ASP A 78 15.63 -7.43 6.76
N ILE A 79 14.38 -7.35 7.20
CA ILE A 79 13.17 -7.24 6.38
C ILE A 79 12.34 -6.07 6.90
N VAL A 80 11.79 -5.28 5.98
CA VAL A 80 10.75 -4.29 6.28
C VAL A 80 9.45 -4.70 5.60
N VAL A 81 8.35 -4.62 6.36
CA VAL A 81 6.99 -4.91 5.90
C VAL A 81 6.18 -3.62 5.92
N PHE A 82 5.50 -3.31 4.84
CA PHE A 82 4.53 -2.22 4.77
C PHE A 82 3.13 -2.82 4.80
N PHE A 83 2.37 -2.45 5.82
CA PHE A 83 0.93 -2.70 5.87
C PHE A 83 0.16 -1.39 5.81
N ASP A 84 -0.94 -1.37 5.05
CA ASP A 84 -1.94 -0.33 5.21
C ASP A 84 -2.66 -0.52 6.55
N ASP A 85 -3.13 0.56 7.16
CA ASP A 85 -3.77 0.55 8.47
C ASP A 85 -5.09 -0.25 8.49
N ASP A 86 -5.62 -0.57 7.31
CA ASP A 86 -6.83 -1.38 7.08
C ASP A 86 -6.54 -2.73 6.38
N PHE A 87 -5.32 -3.25 6.53
CA PHE A 87 -4.99 -4.62 6.11
C PHE A 87 -5.02 -5.57 7.32
N ALA A 88 -5.76 -6.67 7.21
CA ALA A 88 -5.82 -7.74 8.21
C ALA A 88 -4.92 -8.91 7.77
N PRO A 89 -3.70 -9.06 8.32
CA PRO A 89 -2.83 -10.19 8.02
C PRO A 89 -3.31 -11.46 8.73
N ALA A 90 -3.10 -12.63 8.10
CA ALA A 90 -3.24 -13.92 8.77
C ALA A 90 -2.19 -14.08 9.89
N PRO A 91 -2.46 -14.85 10.95
CA PRO A 91 -1.51 -15.03 12.07
C PRO A 91 -0.13 -15.56 11.66
N THR A 92 -0.03 -16.26 10.54
CA THR A 92 1.23 -16.83 10.02
C THR A 92 1.91 -15.96 8.96
N TRP A 93 1.41 -14.74 8.73
CA TRP A 93 1.89 -13.90 7.62
C TRP A 93 3.39 -13.58 7.72
N LEU A 94 3.86 -13.17 8.92
CA LEU A 94 5.27 -12.82 9.14
C LEU A 94 6.19 -14.05 9.13
N GLU A 95 5.73 -15.19 9.62
CA GLU A 95 6.46 -16.46 9.58
C GLU A 95 6.69 -16.90 8.12
N HIS A 96 5.65 -16.90 7.31
CA HIS A 96 5.76 -17.21 5.88
C HIS A 96 6.66 -16.22 5.13
N CYS A 97 6.59 -14.94 5.48
CA CYS A 97 7.46 -13.91 4.94
C CYS A 97 8.94 -14.21 5.26
N ALA A 98 9.27 -14.47 6.53
CA ALA A 98 10.63 -14.80 6.95
C ALA A 98 11.16 -16.05 6.25
N ASN A 99 10.36 -17.12 6.22
CA ASN A 99 10.73 -18.38 5.59
C ASN A 99 10.98 -18.23 4.09
N ALA A 100 10.13 -17.47 3.39
CA ALA A 100 10.29 -17.21 1.97
C ALA A 100 11.56 -16.40 1.66
N PHE A 101 11.87 -15.37 2.45
CA PHE A 101 13.15 -14.66 2.30
C PHE A 101 14.37 -15.49 2.69
N ALA A 102 14.24 -16.41 3.65
CA ALA A 102 15.33 -17.30 4.02
C ALA A 102 15.63 -18.34 2.94
N SER A 103 14.62 -18.82 2.24
CA SER A 103 14.75 -19.87 1.23
C SER A 103 15.37 -19.41 -0.09
N ASP A 104 15.26 -18.10 -0.45
CA ASP A 104 15.76 -17.56 -1.71
C ASP A 104 16.35 -16.16 -1.52
N SER A 105 17.68 -16.07 -1.60
CA SER A 105 18.41 -14.80 -1.47
C SER A 105 18.26 -13.88 -2.67
N SER A 106 17.82 -14.37 -3.82
CA SER A 106 17.55 -13.57 -5.03
C SER A 106 16.25 -12.75 -4.92
N VAL A 107 15.36 -13.12 -4.01
CA VAL A 107 14.13 -12.40 -3.74
C VAL A 107 14.43 -11.15 -2.92
N VAL A 108 14.11 -9.98 -3.48
CA VAL A 108 14.31 -8.66 -2.85
C VAL A 108 13.02 -8.06 -2.34
N GLY A 109 11.88 -8.46 -2.88
CA GLY A 109 10.57 -7.98 -2.44
C GLY A 109 9.48 -9.02 -2.71
N MET A 110 8.46 -9.01 -1.85
CA MET A 110 7.30 -9.87 -2.00
C MET A 110 6.02 -9.21 -1.51
N SER A 111 4.88 -9.64 -2.05
CA SER A 111 3.57 -9.34 -1.50
C SER A 111 2.80 -10.62 -1.20
N GLY A 112 1.92 -10.53 -0.23
CA GLY A 112 1.02 -11.61 0.10
C GLY A 112 -0.21 -11.69 -0.82
N SER A 113 -1.04 -12.69 -0.59
CA SER A 113 -2.33 -12.88 -1.25
C SER A 113 -3.41 -12.10 -0.53
N VAL A 114 -4.13 -11.24 -1.25
CA VAL A 114 -5.33 -10.57 -0.76
C VAL A 114 -6.52 -11.44 -1.08
N LEU A 115 -7.12 -12.06 -0.05
CA LEU A 115 -8.26 -12.98 -0.19
C LEU A 115 -9.52 -12.25 -0.68
N ARG A 116 -9.72 -11.04 -0.15
CA ARG A 116 -10.80 -10.12 -0.57
C ARG A 116 -10.34 -8.69 -0.40
N ASP A 117 -10.70 -7.85 -1.36
CA ASP A 117 -10.27 -6.46 -1.42
C ASP A 117 -11.46 -5.50 -1.37
N GLY A 118 -11.68 -4.88 -0.21
CA GLY A 118 -12.70 -3.86 0.00
C GLY A 118 -12.38 -2.50 -0.65
N ALA A 119 -11.14 -2.28 -1.10
CA ALA A 119 -10.79 -1.03 -1.78
C ALA A 119 -11.52 -0.88 -3.13
N VAL A 120 -11.78 -1.99 -3.81
CA VAL A 120 -12.47 -2.05 -5.11
C VAL A 120 -13.95 -2.45 -5.00
N ALA A 121 -14.39 -2.85 -3.80
CA ALA A 121 -15.74 -3.34 -3.50
C ALA A 121 -16.33 -2.59 -2.29
N GLU A 122 -17.29 -3.21 -1.61
CA GLU A 122 -17.77 -2.74 -0.31
C GLU A 122 -16.72 -2.94 0.78
N GLU A 123 -16.80 -2.13 1.81
CA GLU A 123 -15.97 -2.21 3.00
C GLU A 123 -16.20 -3.54 3.71
N ILE A 124 -15.12 -4.17 4.17
CA ILE A 124 -15.14 -5.45 4.89
C ILE A 124 -14.92 -5.18 6.37
N SER A 125 -15.72 -5.79 7.24
CA SER A 125 -15.50 -5.66 8.68
C SER A 125 -14.30 -6.51 9.15
N TRP A 126 -13.73 -6.16 10.31
CA TRP A 126 -12.64 -6.93 10.91
C TRP A 126 -13.07 -8.36 11.25
N GLU A 127 -14.32 -8.54 11.68
CA GLU A 127 -14.89 -9.86 11.99
C GLU A 127 -15.02 -10.71 10.73
N GLU A 128 -15.48 -10.11 9.63
CA GLU A 128 -15.58 -10.80 8.35
C GLU A 128 -14.18 -11.14 7.81
N ALA A 129 -13.21 -10.24 7.95
CA ALA A 129 -11.83 -10.50 7.56
C ALA A 129 -11.23 -11.69 8.33
N LYS A 130 -11.43 -11.77 9.66
CA LYS A 130 -10.99 -12.92 10.47
C LYS A 130 -11.62 -14.24 10.00
N ARG A 131 -12.92 -14.24 9.69
CA ARG A 131 -13.58 -15.44 9.13
C ARG A 131 -12.98 -15.86 7.79
N LEU A 132 -12.82 -14.92 6.86
CA LEU A 132 -12.24 -15.21 5.54
C LEU A 132 -10.82 -15.79 5.65
N ILE A 133 -10.00 -15.27 6.55
CA ILE A 133 -8.65 -15.77 6.81
C ILE A 133 -8.71 -17.18 7.39
N HIS A 134 -9.55 -17.42 8.39
CA HIS A 134 -9.72 -18.74 9.01
C HIS A 134 -10.15 -19.79 7.98
N ASP A 135 -11.14 -19.49 7.17
CA ASP A 135 -11.70 -20.43 6.18
C ASP A 135 -10.70 -20.74 5.05
N ALA A 136 -9.82 -19.79 4.72
CA ALA A 136 -8.82 -19.94 3.68
C ALA A 136 -7.54 -20.66 4.14
N ALA A 137 -7.24 -20.68 5.44
CA ALA A 137 -5.99 -21.20 5.98
C ALA A 137 -5.62 -22.62 5.52
N PRO A 138 -6.52 -23.62 5.53
CA PRO A 138 -6.18 -24.98 5.11
C PRO A 138 -5.75 -25.10 3.64
N ALA A 139 -6.32 -24.27 2.77
CA ALA A 139 -6.05 -24.32 1.33
C ALA A 139 -4.72 -23.64 0.95
N HIS A 140 -4.23 -22.68 1.75
CA HIS A 140 -3.08 -21.83 1.41
C HIS A 140 -1.74 -22.34 1.98
N THR A 141 -1.76 -23.26 2.94
CA THR A 141 -0.53 -23.79 3.57
C THR A 141 0.33 -24.63 2.63
N ALA A 142 -0.25 -25.14 1.53
CA ALA A 142 0.43 -26.04 0.58
C ALA A 142 0.82 -25.36 -0.75
N LEU A 143 0.55 -24.05 -0.92
CA LEU A 143 0.76 -23.39 -2.21
C LEU A 143 2.17 -22.82 -2.32
N PRO A 144 2.92 -23.16 -3.40
CA PRO A 144 4.24 -22.57 -3.65
C PRO A 144 4.11 -21.07 -3.95
N PRO A 145 5.21 -20.30 -3.79
CA PRO A 145 5.26 -18.92 -4.25
C PRO A 145 4.92 -18.89 -5.73
N ILE A 146 3.99 -18.02 -6.13
CA ILE A 146 3.50 -17.93 -7.50
C ILE A 146 3.84 -16.58 -8.09
N ALA A 147 4.24 -16.60 -9.34
CA ALA A 147 4.41 -15.48 -10.26
C ALA A 147 5.39 -14.39 -9.82
N GLU A 148 6.12 -13.87 -10.79
CA GLU A 148 6.86 -12.63 -10.68
C GLU A 148 5.94 -11.47 -11.06
N PRO A 149 5.39 -10.75 -10.09
CA PRO A 149 4.46 -9.66 -10.37
C PRO A 149 5.23 -8.47 -10.93
N ASP A 150 4.57 -7.71 -11.77
CA ASP A 150 5.09 -6.48 -12.36
C ASP A 150 5.12 -5.29 -11.36
N GLY A 151 4.89 -5.55 -10.09
CA GLY A 151 4.87 -4.66 -8.96
C GLY A 151 4.15 -5.30 -7.79
N LEU A 152 4.49 -4.90 -6.58
CA LEU A 152 3.87 -5.40 -5.36
C LEU A 152 2.69 -4.53 -4.98
N TYR A 153 1.71 -5.11 -4.29
CA TYR A 153 0.52 -4.39 -3.86
C TYR A 153 0.76 -3.69 -2.52
N GLY A 154 0.60 -2.38 -2.50
CA GLY A 154 0.99 -1.49 -1.41
C GLY A 154 0.42 -1.80 -0.04
N CYS A 155 -0.74 -2.49 0.05
CA CYS A 155 -1.35 -2.80 1.32
C CYS A 155 -0.65 -3.92 2.12
N ASN A 156 0.24 -4.73 1.47
CA ASN A 156 0.90 -5.88 2.12
C ASN A 156 2.22 -6.27 1.45
N MET A 157 3.15 -5.37 1.35
CA MET A 157 4.44 -5.62 0.69
C MET A 157 5.59 -5.69 1.70
N ALA A 158 6.54 -6.58 1.43
CA ALA A 158 7.75 -6.77 2.22
C ALA A 158 9.00 -6.68 1.35
N TYR A 159 10.10 -6.19 1.91
CA TYR A 159 11.36 -6.04 1.20
C TYR A 159 12.55 -6.40 2.07
N ARG A 160 13.57 -6.98 1.43
CA ARG A 160 14.90 -7.15 2.02
C ARG A 160 15.57 -5.78 2.14
N VAL A 161 15.91 -5.37 3.36
CA VAL A 161 16.45 -4.02 3.64
C VAL A 161 17.74 -3.76 2.86
N SER A 162 18.63 -4.75 2.74
CA SER A 162 19.88 -4.62 1.99
C SER A 162 19.65 -4.27 0.51
N ALA A 163 18.55 -4.75 -0.09
CA ALA A 163 18.22 -4.46 -1.48
C ALA A 163 17.59 -3.08 -1.68
N ILE A 164 16.87 -2.57 -0.68
CA ILE A 164 16.19 -1.27 -0.79
C ILE A 164 16.94 -0.12 -0.09
N ARG A 165 18.21 -0.31 0.24
CA ARG A 165 18.98 0.67 1.02
C ARG A 165 18.98 2.08 0.41
N HIS A 166 18.93 2.18 -0.90
CA HIS A 166 18.93 3.45 -1.65
C HIS A 166 17.60 3.69 -2.39
N VAL A 167 16.59 2.85 -2.16
CA VAL A 167 15.26 3.03 -2.74
C VAL A 167 14.39 3.81 -1.75
N VAL A 168 13.70 4.83 -2.26
CA VAL A 168 12.75 5.64 -1.50
C VAL A 168 11.45 5.78 -2.28
N PHE A 169 10.34 5.95 -1.58
CA PHE A 169 9.08 6.34 -2.21
C PHE A 169 9.21 7.75 -2.80
N ASP A 170 8.64 7.96 -3.96
CA ASP A 170 8.67 9.26 -4.61
C ASP A 170 7.62 10.19 -3.96
N GLU A 171 8.08 11.15 -3.16
CA GLU A 171 7.22 12.08 -2.42
C GLU A 171 6.49 13.10 -3.31
N ARG A 172 6.84 13.18 -4.60
CA ARG A 172 6.05 13.90 -5.60
C ARG A 172 4.69 13.25 -5.85
N LEU A 173 4.56 11.94 -5.58
CA LEU A 173 3.30 11.22 -5.58
C LEU A 173 2.56 11.49 -4.26
N VAL A 174 1.96 12.69 -4.18
CA VAL A 174 1.34 13.22 -2.97
C VAL A 174 0.02 12.53 -2.59
N LEU A 175 -0.45 12.77 -1.37
CA LEU A 175 -1.71 12.27 -0.81
C LEU A 175 -1.71 10.74 -0.73
N TYR A 176 -2.68 10.08 -1.39
CA TYR A 176 -2.76 8.63 -1.50
C TYR A 176 -1.63 8.04 -2.36
N GLY A 177 -0.94 8.87 -3.15
CA GLY A 177 0.22 8.44 -3.92
C GLY A 177 -0.06 7.44 -5.05
N TRP A 178 -1.21 7.49 -5.73
CA TRP A 178 -1.59 6.52 -6.77
C TRP A 178 -0.40 6.01 -7.60
N LEU A 179 -0.13 4.69 -7.60
CA LEU A 179 1.01 3.98 -8.21
C LEU A 179 2.37 4.16 -7.50
N GLU A 180 2.41 4.66 -6.27
CA GLU A 180 3.66 4.79 -5.51
C GLU A 180 4.29 3.42 -5.18
N ASP A 181 3.44 2.43 -4.90
CA ASP A 181 3.81 1.04 -4.66
C ASP A 181 4.47 0.40 -5.91
N LYS A 182 3.93 0.69 -7.08
CA LYS A 182 4.49 0.24 -8.36
C LYS A 182 5.83 0.91 -8.68
N ASP A 183 5.96 2.20 -8.38
CA ASP A 183 7.22 2.94 -8.51
C ASP A 183 8.32 2.35 -7.62
N PHE A 184 8.01 2.17 -6.34
CA PHE A 184 8.94 1.64 -5.36
C PHE A 184 9.33 0.19 -5.67
N SER A 185 8.35 -0.68 -5.92
CA SER A 185 8.60 -2.09 -6.20
C SER A 185 9.39 -2.31 -7.48
N ARG A 186 9.08 -1.59 -8.58
CA ARG A 186 9.88 -1.69 -9.81
C ARG A 186 11.29 -1.14 -9.64
N SER A 187 11.48 -0.16 -8.79
CA SER A 187 12.82 0.34 -8.45
C SER A 187 13.61 -0.70 -7.66
N ALA A 188 13.01 -1.39 -6.71
CA ALA A 188 13.61 -2.50 -5.99
C ALA A 188 13.85 -3.72 -6.91
N GLY A 189 12.92 -4.01 -7.81
CA GLY A 189 13.01 -5.11 -8.77
C GLY A 189 14.16 -5.02 -9.79
N LYS A 190 14.84 -3.87 -9.89
CA LYS A 190 16.09 -3.75 -10.66
C LYS A 190 17.28 -4.44 -10.00
N ILE A 191 17.17 -4.77 -8.71
CA ILE A 191 18.26 -5.32 -7.89
C ILE A 191 18.09 -6.83 -7.72
N GLY A 192 16.86 -7.35 -7.79
CA GLY A 192 16.55 -8.77 -7.67
C GLY A 192 15.08 -9.06 -7.95
N ARG A 193 14.65 -10.28 -7.64
CA ARG A 193 13.32 -10.77 -7.99
C ARG A 193 12.23 -10.22 -7.07
N LEU A 194 11.09 -9.87 -7.66
CA LEU A 194 9.84 -9.62 -6.94
C LEU A 194 8.96 -10.87 -7.06
N VAL A 195 8.35 -11.31 -5.95
CA VAL A 195 7.50 -12.49 -5.94
C VAL A 195 6.17 -12.24 -5.24
N LYS A 196 5.16 -13.02 -5.57
CA LYS A 196 3.92 -13.13 -4.81
C LYS A 196 3.93 -14.44 -4.03
N CYS A 197 3.80 -14.36 -2.71
CA CYS A 197 3.72 -15.52 -1.83
C CYS A 197 2.26 -15.76 -1.40
N ASN A 198 1.68 -16.86 -1.84
CA ASN A 198 0.27 -17.16 -1.53
C ASN A 198 0.04 -17.54 -0.06
N ALA A 199 1.05 -18.08 0.63
CA ALA A 199 0.94 -18.41 2.04
C ALA A 199 0.85 -17.16 2.94
N MET A 200 1.37 -16.00 2.48
CA MET A 200 1.24 -14.71 3.15
C MET A 200 -0.13 -14.09 2.85
N MET A 201 -1.20 -14.65 3.41
CA MET A 201 -2.55 -14.19 3.10
C MET A 201 -3.08 -13.14 4.08
N GLY A 202 -4.05 -12.37 3.61
CA GLY A 202 -4.77 -11.39 4.42
C GLY A 202 -5.97 -10.82 3.67
N VAL A 203 -6.66 -9.90 4.32
CA VAL A 203 -7.83 -9.20 3.77
C VAL A 203 -7.57 -7.69 3.81
N HIS A 204 -7.81 -7.00 2.71
CA HIS A 204 -7.77 -5.54 2.67
C HIS A 204 -9.19 -5.01 2.89
N LEU A 205 -9.44 -4.38 4.03
CA LEU A 205 -10.80 -3.98 4.44
C LEU A 205 -11.36 -2.88 3.54
N GLY A 206 -10.51 -2.00 3.03
CA GLY A 206 -10.89 -0.92 2.12
C GLY A 206 -11.71 0.17 2.78
N LEU A 207 -11.36 0.55 4.01
CA LEU A 207 -12.05 1.56 4.81
C LEU A 207 -12.27 2.85 4.00
N LYS A 208 -13.47 3.40 4.07
CA LYS A 208 -13.87 4.58 3.29
C LYS A 208 -13.53 5.90 4.00
N SER A 209 -13.30 5.87 5.32
CA SER A 209 -12.83 7.02 6.08
C SER A 209 -11.42 7.47 5.66
N GLY A 210 -11.13 8.75 5.74
CA GLY A 210 -9.80 9.30 5.42
C GLY A 210 -9.44 9.34 3.93
N ARG A 211 -10.33 8.93 3.03
CA ARG A 211 -10.07 8.98 1.58
C ARG A 211 -9.99 10.41 1.06
N VAL A 212 -9.11 10.62 0.09
CA VAL A 212 -9.01 11.90 -0.64
C VAL A 212 -10.23 12.13 -1.53
N SER A 213 -10.53 13.40 -1.84
CA SER A 213 -11.65 13.74 -2.74
C SER A 213 -11.50 13.09 -4.11
N GLY A 214 -12.63 12.82 -4.76
CA GLY A 214 -12.64 12.25 -6.12
C GLY A 214 -11.81 13.07 -7.11
N THR A 215 -11.88 14.41 -7.04
CA THR A 215 -11.11 15.29 -7.94
C THR A 215 -9.60 15.09 -7.78
N LYS A 216 -9.09 15.09 -6.55
CA LYS A 216 -7.67 14.86 -6.27
C LYS A 216 -7.22 13.48 -6.76
N TYR A 217 -8.00 12.44 -6.44
CA TYR A 217 -7.70 11.08 -6.88
C TYR A 217 -7.75 10.94 -8.40
N GLY A 218 -8.78 11.49 -9.06
CA GLY A 218 -8.91 11.48 -10.51
C GLY A 218 -7.75 12.16 -11.22
N TYR A 219 -7.30 13.31 -10.71
CA TYR A 219 -6.11 13.98 -11.20
C TYR A 219 -4.87 13.07 -11.13
N SER A 220 -4.65 12.44 -9.99
CA SER A 220 -3.53 11.52 -9.79
C SER A 220 -3.58 10.32 -10.73
N GLN A 221 -4.77 9.78 -11.05
CA GLN A 221 -4.90 8.65 -11.99
C GLN A 221 -4.31 8.95 -13.38
N VAL A 222 -4.37 10.19 -13.83
CA VAL A 222 -3.84 10.62 -15.14
C VAL A 222 -2.37 11.03 -14.99
N VAL A 223 -2.11 11.94 -14.07
CA VAL A 223 -0.83 12.64 -14.01
C VAL A 223 0.28 11.76 -13.46
N ASN A 224 0.01 10.92 -12.44
CA ASN A 224 1.01 10.02 -11.89
C ASN A 224 1.41 8.97 -12.93
N ALA A 225 0.46 8.39 -13.67
CA ALA A 225 0.78 7.43 -14.73
C ALA A 225 1.68 8.04 -15.82
N TRP A 226 1.43 9.28 -16.21
CA TRP A 226 2.26 9.99 -17.17
C TRP A 226 3.63 10.37 -16.59
N TYR A 227 3.67 10.83 -15.34
CA TYR A 227 4.90 11.14 -14.63
C TYR A 227 5.81 9.92 -14.52
N LEU A 228 5.27 8.77 -14.10
CA LEU A 228 6.01 7.52 -13.98
C LEU A 228 6.49 6.98 -15.33
N ARG A 229 5.76 7.24 -16.41
CA ARG A 229 6.27 6.99 -17.76
C ARG A 229 7.51 7.84 -18.07
N LYS A 230 7.48 9.15 -17.74
CA LYS A 230 8.66 10.02 -17.93
C LYS A 230 9.84 9.60 -17.08
N LYS A 231 9.57 9.10 -15.87
CA LYS A 231 10.57 8.54 -14.94
C LYS A 231 11.16 7.19 -15.43
N GLY A 232 10.57 6.58 -16.45
CA GLY A 232 11.01 5.28 -16.97
C GLY A 232 10.50 4.07 -16.17
N ILE A 233 9.56 4.28 -15.27
CA ILE A 233 8.91 3.22 -14.47
C ILE A 233 7.80 2.53 -15.26
N LEU A 234 7.01 3.28 -16.01
CA LEU A 234 5.95 2.75 -16.86
C LEU A 234 6.31 2.88 -18.34
N THR A 235 5.92 1.91 -19.13
CA THR A 235 5.93 2.01 -20.59
C THR A 235 4.82 2.96 -21.05
N SER A 236 4.92 3.46 -22.29
CA SER A 236 3.87 4.29 -22.88
C SER A 236 2.52 3.56 -23.01
N LYS A 237 2.55 2.24 -23.22
CA LYS A 237 1.34 1.39 -23.27
C LYS A 237 0.69 1.30 -21.91
N GLU A 238 1.45 1.07 -20.85
CA GLU A 238 0.95 0.97 -19.48
C GLU A 238 0.37 2.30 -19.00
N ALA A 239 1.07 3.41 -19.20
CA ALA A 239 0.59 4.73 -18.82
C ALA A 239 -0.75 5.04 -19.51
N ARG A 240 -0.85 4.84 -20.84
CA ARG A 240 -2.11 5.01 -21.58
C ARG A 240 -3.21 4.08 -21.12
N SER A 241 -2.88 2.82 -20.80
CA SER A 241 -3.86 1.85 -20.29
C SER A 241 -4.38 2.28 -18.91
N ASN A 242 -3.50 2.73 -18.00
CA ASN A 242 -3.90 3.16 -16.66
C ASN A 242 -4.89 4.34 -16.70
N PHE A 243 -4.51 5.44 -17.34
CA PHE A 243 -5.41 6.58 -17.37
C PHE A 243 -6.61 6.39 -18.31
N GLY A 244 -6.47 5.64 -19.40
CA GLY A 244 -7.58 5.32 -20.30
C GLY A 244 -8.67 4.49 -19.61
N LYS A 245 -8.29 3.45 -18.86
CA LYS A 245 -9.23 2.66 -18.03
C LYS A 245 -9.90 3.52 -16.95
N ALA A 246 -9.13 4.41 -16.30
CA ALA A 246 -9.68 5.29 -15.28
C ALA A 246 -10.68 6.28 -15.88
N LEU A 247 -10.34 6.91 -17.00
CA LEU A 247 -11.22 7.85 -17.70
C LEU A 247 -12.50 7.15 -18.17
N LEU A 248 -12.41 6.00 -18.82
CA LEU A 248 -13.56 5.22 -19.26
C LEU A 248 -14.46 4.84 -18.09
N ALA A 249 -13.88 4.27 -17.03
CA ALA A 249 -14.65 3.85 -15.85
C ALA A 249 -15.33 5.04 -15.15
N ASN A 250 -14.64 6.18 -15.01
CA ASN A 250 -15.22 7.36 -14.38
C ASN A 250 -16.28 8.01 -15.26
N SER A 251 -16.12 8.03 -16.59
CA SER A 251 -17.15 8.56 -17.53
C SER A 251 -18.42 7.70 -17.52
N THR A 252 -18.27 6.37 -17.67
CA THR A 252 -19.44 5.46 -17.74
C THR A 252 -20.16 5.35 -16.40
N LYS A 253 -19.41 5.18 -15.29
CA LYS A 253 -19.99 5.01 -13.96
C LYS A 253 -20.43 6.32 -13.30
N SER A 254 -20.22 7.47 -13.91
CA SER A 254 -20.81 8.74 -13.45
C SER A 254 -22.34 8.76 -13.61
N PHE A 255 -22.89 7.95 -14.52
CA PHE A 255 -24.35 7.82 -14.71
C PHE A 255 -24.99 6.91 -13.66
N TRP A 256 -24.25 5.91 -13.14
CA TRP A 256 -24.69 4.98 -12.09
C TRP A 256 -23.52 4.77 -11.10
N PRO A 257 -23.26 5.79 -10.24
CA PRO A 257 -22.10 5.73 -9.34
C PRO A 257 -22.31 4.71 -8.24
N GLU A 258 -21.24 4.05 -7.86
CA GLU A 258 -21.18 3.23 -6.65
C GLU A 258 -21.31 4.13 -5.41
N LYS A 259 -22.03 3.65 -4.39
CA LYS A 259 -22.47 4.39 -3.21
C LYS A 259 -21.34 5.15 -2.46
N HIS A 260 -20.09 4.69 -2.59
CA HIS A 260 -18.94 5.22 -1.85
C HIS A 260 -17.83 5.76 -2.77
N ILE A 261 -18.12 6.00 -4.06
CA ILE A 261 -17.13 6.48 -5.03
C ILE A 261 -17.64 7.76 -5.70
N ASP A 262 -16.93 8.85 -5.48
CA ASP A 262 -17.18 10.13 -6.17
C ASP A 262 -16.69 10.04 -7.63
N ARG A 263 -17.52 9.44 -8.51
CA ARG A 263 -17.19 9.27 -9.93
C ARG A 263 -17.13 10.58 -10.69
N LEU A 264 -18.02 11.51 -10.39
CA LEU A 264 -18.02 12.83 -11.02
C LEU A 264 -16.78 13.63 -10.63
N GLY A 265 -16.43 13.65 -9.35
CA GLY A 265 -15.18 14.25 -8.90
C GLY A 265 -13.96 13.61 -9.56
N ARG A 266 -13.91 12.27 -9.67
CA ARG A 266 -12.81 11.59 -10.38
C ARG A 266 -12.76 11.97 -11.86
N LEU A 267 -13.89 12.03 -12.55
CA LEU A 267 -13.95 12.47 -13.94
C LEU A 267 -13.46 13.91 -14.10
N LYS A 268 -13.91 14.82 -13.22
CA LYS A 268 -13.41 16.21 -13.18
C LYS A 268 -11.89 16.24 -13.02
N GLY A 269 -11.35 15.48 -12.08
CA GLY A 269 -9.91 15.36 -11.86
C GLY A 269 -9.17 14.81 -13.09
N ASN A 270 -9.72 13.79 -13.75
CA ASN A 270 -9.15 13.24 -14.98
C ASN A 270 -9.07 14.31 -16.08
N LEU A 271 -10.12 15.10 -16.28
CA LEU A 271 -10.14 16.17 -17.30
C LEU A 271 -9.12 17.27 -17.00
N ILE A 272 -9.00 17.70 -15.73
CA ILE A 272 -7.95 18.64 -15.31
C ILE A 272 -6.55 18.05 -15.59
N GLY A 273 -6.34 16.77 -15.27
CA GLY A 273 -5.09 16.06 -15.54
C GLY A 273 -4.75 16.02 -17.03
N LEU A 274 -5.71 15.66 -17.88
CA LEU A 274 -5.54 15.65 -19.34
C LEU A 274 -5.22 17.05 -19.91
N SER A 275 -5.93 18.08 -19.44
CA SER A 275 -5.64 19.46 -19.81
C SER A 275 -4.20 19.83 -19.45
N ASN A 276 -3.76 19.52 -18.22
CA ASN A 276 -2.39 19.82 -17.82
C ASN A 276 -1.35 19.03 -18.64
N LEU A 277 -1.66 17.82 -19.09
CA LEU A 277 -0.80 17.06 -20.00
C LEU A 277 -0.67 17.76 -21.36
N MET A 278 -1.77 18.21 -21.95
CA MET A 278 -1.77 18.90 -23.24
C MET A 278 -0.96 20.20 -23.22
N PHE A 279 -1.01 20.94 -22.11
CA PHE A 279 -0.25 22.19 -21.96
C PHE A 279 1.14 22.01 -21.31
N GLY A 280 1.64 20.80 -21.16
CA GLY A 280 2.96 20.54 -20.60
C GLY A 280 3.11 20.88 -19.10
N ARG A 281 2.00 21.07 -18.38
CA ARG A 281 1.96 21.49 -16.95
C ARG A 281 1.75 20.32 -15.99
N CYS A 282 2.24 19.14 -16.35
CA CYS A 282 2.03 17.91 -15.62
C CYS A 282 2.91 17.85 -14.37
N ARG A 283 2.32 18.05 -13.18
CA ARG A 283 2.95 17.97 -11.86
C ARG A 283 2.09 17.14 -10.92
N PRO A 284 2.58 15.98 -10.39
CA PRO A 284 1.84 15.18 -9.43
C PRO A 284 1.41 15.96 -8.19
N GLU A 285 2.27 16.85 -7.70
CA GLU A 285 2.08 17.67 -6.49
C GLU A 285 0.83 18.54 -6.56
N LYS A 286 0.42 18.94 -7.76
CA LYS A 286 -0.79 19.73 -7.96
C LYS A 286 -2.07 19.05 -7.46
N ALA A 287 -2.06 17.72 -7.28
CA ALA A 287 -3.18 17.02 -6.67
C ALA A 287 -3.50 17.55 -5.26
N ALA A 288 -2.51 18.02 -4.51
CA ALA A 288 -2.72 18.57 -3.17
C ALA A 288 -3.41 19.96 -3.21
N GLU A 289 -3.24 20.70 -4.30
CA GLU A 289 -3.76 22.07 -4.50
C GLU A 289 -5.23 22.08 -4.97
N LEU A 290 -5.78 20.94 -5.45
CA LEU A 290 -7.15 20.78 -5.93
C LEU A 290 -8.12 20.52 -4.77
#